data_cd2b28701d0afa038e1de558c8487b8d
#
_entry.id   cd2b28701d0afa038e1de558c8487b8d
#
_cell.length_a   1.000
_cell.length_b   1.000
_cell.length_c   1.000
_cell.angle_alpha   90.00
_cell.angle_beta   90.00
_cell.angle_gamma   90.00
#
_symmetry.space_group_name_H-M   'P 1'
#
loop_
_entity.id
_entity.type
_entity.pdbx_description
1 polymer ?
#
loop_
_entity_poly.entity_id
_entity_poly.type
_entity_poly.pdbx_seq_one_letter_code
_entity_poly.pdbx_strand_id
1 'polypeptide(L)'
;MIVYSDIKRQFVNDVKDNSIADKILDAIKMRGLNAGHEKEYSSWQNSMQFMRNIVDDSEIDDEVRICIEYNIPLTSKRVDFIIAGADNVGKENIVIVELKQWQKAEVVADDMHYCVKTFVANTDRIVCHPSYQAYSYSCFLKNYSQSLTDESINLVPCAYLHNYQPEYRQTLSNPIYKEWFEVAPFFIKNEVAIFSDFVKKYITKKSSKGDLLYLIDHGRLRPTKALQDSLASMVIGNKEFMLLDEQAVCFDMCI
;
A
#
# COMPACT_ATOMS: atom_id res chain seq x y z
N MET A 1 8.95 -7.02 -7.90
CA MET A 1 10.32 -7.17 -7.35
C MET A 1 10.42 -6.38 -6.05
N ILE A 2 10.80 -7.04 -4.97
CA ILE A 2 10.92 -6.48 -3.62
C ILE A 2 12.27 -5.77 -3.45
N VAL A 3 12.29 -4.57 -2.88
CA VAL A 3 13.53 -3.85 -2.56
C VAL A 3 14.09 -4.30 -1.20
N TYR A 4 13.31 -4.17 -0.13
CA TYR A 4 13.67 -4.66 1.20
C TYR A 4 12.64 -5.71 1.66
N SER A 5 13.10 -6.81 2.24
CA SER A 5 12.25 -7.82 2.87
C SER A 5 12.97 -8.51 4.00
N ASP A 6 12.33 -8.53 5.19
CA ASP A 6 12.82 -9.25 6.36
C ASP A 6 11.65 -9.63 7.30
N ILE A 7 11.94 -10.29 8.40
CA ILE A 7 10.97 -10.52 9.49
C ILE A 7 10.76 -9.25 10.31
N LYS A 8 9.60 -9.14 10.99
CA LYS A 8 9.25 -7.99 11.83
C LYS A 8 10.37 -7.63 12.82
N ARG A 9 10.90 -8.61 13.54
CA ARG A 9 11.97 -8.39 14.50
C ARG A 9 13.19 -7.68 13.89
N GLN A 10 13.63 -8.10 12.69
CA GLN A 10 14.76 -7.48 12.03
C GLN A 10 14.42 -6.07 11.52
N PHE A 11 13.24 -5.88 10.94
CA PHE A 11 12.76 -4.56 10.55
C PHE A 11 12.76 -3.58 11.74
N VAL A 12 12.22 -4.01 12.88
CA VAL A 12 12.18 -3.17 14.10
C VAL A 12 13.58 -2.78 14.55
N ASN A 13 14.54 -3.72 14.52
CA ASN A 13 15.94 -3.45 14.86
C ASN A 13 16.58 -2.48 13.87
N ASP A 14 16.39 -2.70 12.57
CA ASP A 14 16.95 -1.85 11.51
C ASP A 14 16.45 -0.40 11.61
N VAL A 15 15.19 -0.23 12.03
CA VAL A 15 14.63 1.12 12.28
C VAL A 15 15.20 1.71 13.57
N LYS A 16 15.32 0.93 14.67
CA LYS A 16 15.93 1.39 15.95
C LYS A 16 17.39 1.81 15.78
N ASP A 17 18.12 1.09 14.95
CA ASP A 17 19.53 1.36 14.65
C ASP A 17 19.73 2.45 13.57
N ASN A 18 18.64 3.06 13.06
CA ASN A 18 18.64 4.03 11.95
C ASN A 18 19.31 3.51 10.66
N SER A 19 19.39 2.19 10.47
CA SER A 19 20.03 1.57 9.31
C SER A 19 19.07 1.25 8.15
N ILE A 20 17.76 1.37 8.39
CA ILE A 20 16.73 0.93 7.43
C ILE A 20 16.83 1.66 6.08
N ALA A 21 17.02 2.99 6.08
CA ALA A 21 17.10 3.76 4.84
C ALA A 21 18.37 3.44 4.05
N ASP A 22 19.49 3.17 4.72
CA ASP A 22 20.73 2.74 4.07
C ASP A 22 20.55 1.37 3.42
N LYS A 23 19.92 0.41 4.11
CA LYS A 23 19.61 -0.92 3.56
C LYS A 23 18.71 -0.86 2.32
N ILE A 24 17.67 0.00 2.35
CA ILE A 24 16.81 0.22 1.19
C ILE A 24 17.62 0.80 0.04
N LEU A 25 18.42 1.83 0.28
CA LEU A 25 19.25 2.49 -0.73
C LEU A 25 20.25 1.53 -1.35
N ASP A 26 20.94 0.72 -0.54
CA ASP A 26 21.91 -0.26 -1.01
C ASP A 26 21.24 -1.36 -1.85
N ALA A 27 20.05 -1.81 -1.44
CA ALA A 27 19.28 -2.77 -2.20
C ALA A 27 18.82 -2.23 -3.56
N ILE A 28 18.45 -0.95 -3.65
CA ILE A 28 18.13 -0.27 -4.91
C ILE A 28 19.36 -0.20 -5.81
N LYS A 29 20.52 0.22 -5.28
CA LYS A 29 21.79 0.30 -6.02
C LYS A 29 22.24 -1.06 -6.54
N MET A 30 22.20 -2.11 -5.71
CA MET A 30 22.58 -3.47 -6.10
C MET A 30 21.74 -4.01 -7.26
N ARG A 31 20.50 -3.55 -7.41
CA ARG A 31 19.60 -3.95 -8.50
C ARG A 31 19.72 -3.08 -9.77
N GLY A 32 20.63 -2.11 -9.77
CA GLY A 32 20.79 -1.17 -10.88
C GLY A 32 19.59 -0.26 -11.11
N LEU A 33 18.72 -0.13 -10.10
CA LEU A 33 17.64 0.83 -10.13
C LEU A 33 18.17 2.22 -9.83
N ASN A 34 17.56 3.25 -10.42
CA ASN A 34 17.92 4.62 -10.07
C ASN A 34 17.65 4.81 -8.58
N ALA A 35 18.71 5.01 -7.80
CA ALA A 35 18.59 5.42 -6.42
C ALA A 35 17.83 6.76 -6.41
N GLY A 36 16.71 6.77 -5.70
CA GLY A 36 15.92 7.98 -5.57
C GLY A 36 16.76 9.15 -5.06
N HIS A 37 16.27 10.35 -5.31
CA HIS A 37 16.87 11.57 -4.81
C HIS A 37 16.91 11.57 -3.26
N GLU A 38 17.69 12.46 -2.64
CA GLU A 38 17.75 12.68 -1.17
C GLU A 38 16.37 12.75 -0.50
N LYS A 39 15.34 13.16 -1.25
CA LYS A 39 13.95 13.20 -0.79
C LYS A 39 13.35 11.82 -0.50
N GLU A 40 13.65 10.80 -1.33
CA GLU A 40 13.17 9.43 -1.07
C GLU A 40 13.87 8.84 0.14
N TYR A 41 15.17 9.06 0.30
CA TYR A 41 15.94 8.63 1.47
C TYR A 41 15.35 9.21 2.76
N SER A 42 15.12 10.52 2.80
CA SER A 42 14.48 11.19 3.95
C SER A 42 13.05 10.69 4.19
N SER A 43 12.34 10.33 3.12
CA SER A 43 11.00 9.75 3.21
C SER A 43 11.04 8.39 3.91
N TRP A 44 11.98 7.52 3.56
CA TRP A 44 12.14 6.22 4.23
C TRP A 44 12.51 6.38 5.70
N GLN A 45 13.50 7.23 6.02
CA GLN A 45 13.87 7.50 7.41
C GLN A 45 12.67 7.92 8.26
N ASN A 46 11.84 8.83 7.75
CA ASN A 46 10.67 9.31 8.48
C ASN A 46 9.56 8.26 8.56
N SER A 47 9.12 7.72 7.43
CA SER A 47 7.94 6.85 7.36
C SER A 47 8.14 5.54 8.10
N MET A 48 9.35 4.95 8.08
CA MET A 48 9.62 3.66 8.72
C MET A 48 9.57 3.75 10.25
N GLN A 49 9.88 4.90 10.85
CA GLN A 49 9.70 5.12 12.29
C GLN A 49 8.22 5.02 12.68
N PHE A 50 7.32 5.59 11.86
CA PHE A 50 5.89 5.50 12.10
C PHE A 50 5.38 4.07 11.91
N MET A 51 5.82 3.36 10.88
CA MET A 51 5.45 1.96 10.66
C MET A 51 5.96 1.05 11.77
N ARG A 52 7.18 1.28 12.29
CA ARG A 52 7.65 0.56 13.47
C ARG A 52 6.68 0.70 14.65
N ASN A 53 6.17 1.89 14.92
CA ASN A 53 5.24 2.11 16.03
C ASN A 53 3.92 1.34 15.87
N ILE A 54 3.57 0.95 14.65
CA ILE A 54 2.38 0.12 14.35
C ILE A 54 2.67 -1.37 14.58
N VAL A 55 3.82 -1.85 14.10
CA VAL A 55 4.12 -3.28 14.08
C VAL A 55 4.92 -3.78 15.29
N ASP A 56 5.59 -2.91 16.05
CA ASP A 56 6.35 -3.25 17.27
C ASP A 56 5.39 -3.51 18.45
N ASP A 57 4.50 -4.47 18.26
CA ASP A 57 3.46 -4.90 19.20
C ASP A 57 3.66 -6.38 19.53
N SER A 58 3.48 -6.75 20.78
CA SER A 58 3.68 -8.12 21.28
C SER A 58 2.63 -9.12 20.77
N GLU A 59 1.48 -8.65 20.32
CA GLU A 59 0.43 -9.49 19.72
C GLU A 59 0.72 -9.84 18.25
N ILE A 60 1.75 -9.25 17.65
CA ILE A 60 2.20 -9.55 16.29
C ILE A 60 3.47 -10.39 16.38
N ASP A 61 3.45 -11.62 15.87
CA ASP A 61 4.59 -12.53 15.85
C ASP A 61 5.83 -11.86 15.24
N ASP A 62 6.99 -12.06 15.85
CA ASP A 62 8.27 -11.50 15.40
C ASP A 62 8.73 -12.03 14.03
N GLU A 63 8.17 -13.16 13.60
CA GLU A 63 8.50 -13.79 12.32
C GLU A 63 7.53 -13.44 11.18
N VAL A 64 6.53 -12.53 11.39
CA VAL A 64 5.74 -12.01 10.26
C VAL A 64 6.66 -11.29 9.28
N ARG A 65 6.34 -11.35 8.00
CA ARG A 65 7.19 -10.78 6.95
C ARG A 65 6.83 -9.32 6.70
N ILE A 66 7.86 -8.50 6.59
CA ILE A 66 7.77 -7.09 6.21
C ILE A 66 8.43 -6.91 4.85
N CYS A 67 7.81 -6.12 3.98
CA CYS A 67 8.39 -5.71 2.71
C CYS A 67 8.23 -4.20 2.54
N ILE A 68 9.27 -3.56 2.00
CA ILE A 68 9.29 -2.13 1.70
C ILE A 68 9.64 -1.96 0.22
N GLU A 69 8.96 -1.04 -0.45
CA GLU A 69 9.19 -0.71 -1.85
C GLU A 69 9.02 -1.95 -2.78
N TYR A 70 7.82 -2.50 -2.79
CA TYR A 70 7.50 -3.59 -3.72
C TYR A 70 7.11 -3.02 -5.09
N ASN A 71 7.97 -3.22 -6.08
CA ASN A 71 7.67 -2.84 -7.46
C ASN A 71 6.61 -3.77 -8.04
N ILE A 72 5.45 -3.20 -8.36
CA ILE A 72 4.34 -3.95 -8.94
C ILE A 72 4.73 -4.39 -10.36
N PRO A 73 4.70 -5.70 -10.66
CA PRO A 73 5.09 -6.19 -11.98
C PRO A 73 4.26 -5.53 -13.10
N LEU A 74 4.90 -5.33 -14.26
CA LEU A 74 4.30 -4.72 -15.46
C LEU A 74 3.87 -3.26 -15.31
N THR A 75 4.25 -2.60 -14.22
CA THR A 75 3.96 -1.18 -13.98
C THR A 75 5.22 -0.44 -13.52
N SER A 76 5.17 0.89 -13.49
CA SER A 76 6.18 1.73 -12.83
C SER A 76 5.84 2.03 -11.36
N LYS A 77 4.82 1.36 -10.79
CA LYS A 77 4.29 1.65 -9.46
C LYS A 77 4.93 0.76 -8.41
N ARG A 78 4.96 1.28 -7.18
CA ARG A 78 5.50 0.59 -6.01
C ARG A 78 4.49 0.65 -4.87
N VAL A 79 4.40 -0.45 -4.13
CA VAL A 79 3.73 -0.47 -2.83
C VAL A 79 4.75 -0.07 -1.77
N ASP A 80 4.43 0.93 -0.97
CA ASP A 80 5.37 1.49 0.00
C ASP A 80 5.72 0.49 1.11
N PHE A 81 4.69 -0.18 1.68
CA PHE A 81 4.88 -1.10 2.80
C PHE A 81 3.89 -2.28 2.76
N ILE A 82 4.38 -3.47 3.04
CA ILE A 82 3.56 -4.70 3.09
C ILE A 82 3.86 -5.44 4.39
N ILE A 83 2.81 -5.96 5.03
CA ILE A 83 2.89 -6.90 6.16
C ILE A 83 2.22 -8.20 5.73
N ALA A 84 2.94 -9.32 5.83
CA ALA A 84 2.44 -10.63 5.37
C ALA A 84 2.52 -11.67 6.48
N GLY A 85 1.41 -12.37 6.71
CA GLY A 85 1.27 -13.36 7.76
C GLY A 85 -0.15 -13.92 7.81
N ALA A 86 -0.54 -14.41 8.98
CA ALA A 86 -1.87 -14.96 9.22
C ALA A 86 -2.55 -14.28 10.41
N ASP A 87 -3.88 -14.32 10.43
CA ASP A 87 -4.68 -13.90 11.58
C ASP A 87 -4.68 -14.96 12.70
N ASN A 88 -5.44 -14.69 13.75
CA ASN A 88 -5.55 -15.57 14.92
C ASN A 88 -6.18 -16.94 14.61
N VAL A 89 -6.96 -17.06 13.53
CA VAL A 89 -7.57 -18.31 13.08
C VAL A 89 -6.80 -19.01 11.96
N GLY A 90 -5.68 -18.44 11.51
CA GLY A 90 -4.78 -19.01 10.50
C GLY A 90 -5.15 -18.66 9.07
N LYS A 91 -5.99 -17.65 8.83
CA LYS A 91 -6.24 -17.12 7.50
C LYS A 91 -5.05 -16.29 7.03
N GLU A 92 -4.51 -16.63 5.87
CA GLU A 92 -3.38 -15.94 5.27
C GLU A 92 -3.78 -14.57 4.74
N ASN A 93 -3.06 -13.54 5.16
CA ASN A 93 -3.34 -12.16 4.82
C ASN A 93 -2.07 -11.41 4.41
N ILE A 94 -2.25 -10.45 3.52
CA ILE A 94 -1.24 -9.48 3.13
C ILE A 94 -1.86 -8.09 3.27
N VAL A 95 -1.39 -7.32 4.24
CA VAL A 95 -1.79 -5.93 4.43
C VAL A 95 -0.90 -5.06 3.55
N ILE A 96 -1.52 -4.31 2.64
CA ILE A 96 -0.89 -3.37 1.71
C ILE A 96 -1.10 -1.97 2.28
N VAL A 97 -0.02 -1.27 2.58
CA VAL A 97 -0.07 0.07 3.18
C VAL A 97 0.51 1.10 2.22
N GLU A 98 -0.30 2.04 1.80
CA GLU A 98 0.14 3.25 1.10
C GLU A 98 0.52 4.32 2.13
N LEU A 99 1.73 4.86 2.05
CA LEU A 99 2.25 5.84 3.01
C LEU A 99 2.22 7.26 2.43
N LYS A 100 1.69 8.21 3.19
CA LYS A 100 1.69 9.61 2.79
C LYS A 100 2.22 10.51 3.91
N GLN A 101 3.02 11.50 3.52
CA GLN A 101 3.59 12.49 4.43
C GLN A 101 2.83 13.83 4.39
N TRP A 102 1.67 13.85 3.78
CA TRP A 102 0.86 15.07 3.66
C TRP A 102 0.42 15.56 5.04
N GLN A 103 0.33 16.88 5.19
CA GLN A 103 -0.22 17.49 6.40
C GLN A 103 -1.70 17.83 6.24
N LYS A 104 -2.13 18.11 5.01
CA LYS A 104 -3.52 18.44 4.64
C LYS A 104 -3.80 18.10 3.19
N ALA A 105 -5.07 18.03 2.84
CA ALA A 105 -5.57 17.97 1.47
C ALA A 105 -6.86 18.80 1.36
N GLU A 106 -7.28 19.03 0.13
CA GLU A 106 -8.52 19.71 -0.23
C GLU A 106 -9.30 18.82 -1.20
N VAL A 107 -10.63 18.87 -1.12
CA VAL A 107 -11.50 18.30 -2.15
C VAL A 107 -11.33 19.11 -3.42
N VAL A 108 -11.20 18.46 -4.59
CA VAL A 108 -10.92 19.17 -5.84
C VAL A 108 -12.21 19.73 -6.44
N ALA A 109 -13.13 18.84 -6.81
CA ALA A 109 -14.44 19.16 -7.36
C ALA A 109 -15.39 17.99 -7.08
N ASP A 110 -16.70 18.25 -7.12
CA ASP A 110 -17.70 17.25 -6.74
C ASP A 110 -17.78 16.03 -7.68
N ASP A 111 -17.20 16.12 -8.86
CA ASP A 111 -17.14 15.07 -9.89
C ASP A 111 -15.79 14.33 -9.92
N MET A 112 -14.79 14.80 -9.17
CA MET A 112 -13.48 14.17 -9.07
C MET A 112 -13.41 13.12 -7.94
N HIS A 113 -13.90 11.91 -8.23
CA HIS A 113 -14.09 10.85 -7.24
C HIS A 113 -12.78 10.11 -6.84
N TYR A 114 -11.71 10.27 -7.63
CA TYR A 114 -10.43 9.55 -7.41
C TYR A 114 -9.35 10.44 -6.83
N CYS A 115 -9.53 11.75 -6.83
CA CYS A 115 -8.46 12.71 -6.63
C CYS A 115 -8.69 13.65 -5.44
N VAL A 116 -7.58 14.10 -4.88
CA VAL A 116 -7.50 15.17 -3.88
C VAL A 116 -6.43 16.16 -4.29
N LYS A 117 -6.55 17.42 -3.85
CA LYS A 117 -5.50 18.42 -4.00
C LYS A 117 -4.67 18.49 -2.73
N THR A 118 -3.36 18.44 -2.84
CA THR A 118 -2.45 18.53 -1.70
C THR A 118 -1.13 19.18 -2.09
N PHE A 119 -0.38 19.67 -1.10
CA PHE A 119 0.92 20.28 -1.30
C PHE A 119 2.02 19.21 -1.25
N VAL A 120 2.61 18.92 -2.41
CA VAL A 120 3.72 17.97 -2.56
C VAL A 120 4.77 18.52 -3.52
N ALA A 121 6.03 18.20 -3.28
CA ALA A 121 7.15 18.67 -4.09
C ALA A 121 7.17 20.19 -4.29
N ASN A 122 6.86 20.95 -3.22
CA ASN A 122 6.81 22.41 -3.16
C ASN A 122 5.75 23.07 -4.07
N THR A 123 4.69 22.36 -4.42
CA THR A 123 3.57 22.90 -5.20
C THR A 123 2.27 22.19 -4.85
N ASP A 124 1.16 22.86 -5.09
CA ASP A 124 -0.16 22.22 -5.06
C ASP A 124 -0.30 21.28 -6.26
N ARG A 125 -0.74 20.05 -5.98
CA ARG A 125 -0.97 19.03 -7.02
C ARG A 125 -2.28 18.31 -6.78
N ILE A 126 -2.92 17.93 -7.87
CA ILE A 126 -4.00 16.95 -7.88
C ILE A 126 -3.34 15.58 -7.95
N VAL A 127 -3.68 14.71 -6.99
CA VAL A 127 -3.11 13.37 -6.84
C VAL A 127 -4.21 12.40 -6.45
N CYS A 128 -3.97 11.10 -6.63
CA CYS A 128 -4.92 10.08 -6.20
C CYS A 128 -5.25 10.17 -4.71
N HIS A 129 -6.52 9.91 -4.38
CA HIS A 129 -6.92 9.66 -3.01
C HIS A 129 -6.18 8.44 -2.45
N PRO A 130 -5.58 8.50 -1.24
CA PRO A 130 -4.73 7.42 -0.74
C PRO A 130 -5.42 6.06 -0.64
N SER A 131 -6.69 6.03 -0.23
CA SER A 131 -7.49 4.80 -0.20
C SER A 131 -7.70 4.21 -1.59
N TYR A 132 -7.99 5.05 -2.60
CA TYR A 132 -8.12 4.60 -3.97
C TYR A 132 -6.79 4.00 -4.48
N GLN A 133 -5.68 4.67 -4.21
CA GLN A 133 -4.35 4.20 -4.61
C GLN A 133 -4.04 2.82 -4.02
N ALA A 134 -4.19 2.64 -2.69
CA ALA A 134 -3.98 1.36 -2.02
C ALA A 134 -4.90 0.26 -2.58
N TYR A 135 -6.18 0.58 -2.80
CA TYR A 135 -7.15 -0.35 -3.36
C TYR A 135 -6.81 -0.76 -4.80
N SER A 136 -6.46 0.21 -5.66
CA SER A 136 -6.09 -0.06 -7.05
C SER A 136 -4.90 -1.00 -7.16
N TYR A 137 -3.89 -0.85 -6.28
CA TYR A 137 -2.73 -1.75 -6.23
C TYR A 137 -3.12 -3.16 -5.80
N SER A 138 -4.00 -3.29 -4.81
CA SER A 138 -4.50 -4.59 -4.38
C SER A 138 -5.31 -5.31 -5.48
N CYS A 139 -6.15 -4.59 -6.21
CA CYS A 139 -6.89 -5.10 -7.35
C CYS A 139 -5.95 -5.59 -8.46
N PHE A 140 -4.94 -4.78 -8.78
CA PHE A 140 -3.94 -5.15 -9.78
C PHE A 140 -3.23 -6.45 -9.39
N LEU A 141 -2.69 -6.54 -8.18
CA LEU A 141 -2.01 -7.73 -7.69
C LEU A 141 -2.91 -8.96 -7.71
N LYS A 142 -4.16 -8.83 -7.27
CA LYS A 142 -5.15 -9.90 -7.30
C LYS A 142 -5.45 -10.37 -8.73
N ASN A 143 -5.52 -9.47 -9.68
CA ASN A 143 -5.85 -9.77 -11.07
C ASN A 143 -4.71 -10.40 -11.87
N TYR A 144 -3.46 -10.16 -11.47
CA TYR A 144 -2.29 -10.63 -12.22
C TYR A 144 -1.49 -11.72 -11.52
N SER A 145 -1.65 -11.92 -10.20
CA SER A 145 -0.93 -12.95 -9.46
C SER A 145 -1.78 -14.22 -9.31
N GLN A 146 -1.46 -15.25 -10.07
CA GLN A 146 -2.13 -16.54 -9.97
C GLN A 146 -1.92 -17.15 -8.58
N SER A 147 -0.74 -17.03 -8.01
CA SER A 147 -0.41 -17.57 -6.69
C SER A 147 -1.30 -17.02 -5.57
N LEU A 148 -1.67 -15.75 -5.61
CA LEU A 148 -2.58 -15.13 -4.63
C LEU A 148 -3.98 -15.75 -4.70
N THR A 149 -4.44 -16.07 -5.90
CA THR A 149 -5.76 -16.67 -6.13
C THR A 149 -5.77 -18.16 -5.74
N ASP A 150 -4.78 -18.92 -6.20
CA ASP A 150 -4.69 -20.36 -5.97
C ASP A 150 -4.50 -20.68 -4.48
N GLU A 151 -3.73 -19.86 -3.76
CA GLU A 151 -3.46 -20.03 -2.33
C GLU A 151 -4.51 -19.39 -1.42
N SER A 152 -5.55 -18.77 -1.97
CA SER A 152 -6.62 -18.09 -1.22
C SER A 152 -6.07 -17.05 -0.23
N ILE A 153 -5.05 -16.29 -0.64
CA ILE A 153 -4.43 -15.24 0.16
C ILE A 153 -5.28 -13.98 0.07
N ASN A 154 -5.64 -13.43 1.23
CA ASN A 154 -6.45 -12.22 1.31
C ASN A 154 -5.57 -10.97 1.24
N LEU A 155 -5.86 -10.06 0.31
CA LEU A 155 -5.22 -8.74 0.23
C LEU A 155 -6.07 -7.72 0.99
N VAL A 156 -5.43 -6.96 1.88
CA VAL A 156 -6.06 -5.97 2.75
C VAL A 156 -5.39 -4.61 2.50
N PRO A 157 -5.94 -3.80 1.59
CA PRO A 157 -5.40 -2.46 1.33
C PRO A 157 -5.79 -1.47 2.42
N CYS A 158 -4.87 -0.56 2.74
CA CYS A 158 -5.12 0.61 3.58
C CYS A 158 -4.11 1.71 3.29
N ALA A 159 -4.35 2.91 3.82
CA ALA A 159 -3.41 4.02 3.72
C ALA A 159 -3.07 4.57 5.12
N TYR A 160 -1.83 5.05 5.29
CA TYR A 160 -1.40 5.71 6.51
C TYR A 160 -0.76 7.06 6.22
N LEU A 161 -1.44 8.12 6.64
CA LEU A 161 -0.99 9.50 6.47
C LEU A 161 -0.44 10.01 7.81
N HIS A 162 0.76 9.60 8.15
CA HIS A 162 1.33 9.78 9.49
C HIS A 162 1.61 11.24 9.91
N ASN A 163 1.58 12.20 8.97
CA ASN A 163 1.70 13.63 9.24
C ASN A 163 0.39 14.41 9.09
N TYR A 164 -0.68 13.73 8.63
CA TYR A 164 -1.94 14.39 8.31
C TYR A 164 -2.65 14.88 9.56
N GLN A 165 -3.03 16.17 9.56
CA GLN A 165 -3.58 16.81 10.73
C GLN A 165 -5.06 16.43 10.92
N PRO A 166 -5.49 16.15 12.18
CA PRO A 166 -6.85 15.66 12.47
C PRO A 166 -7.97 16.60 12.03
N GLU A 167 -7.73 17.91 12.05
CA GLU A 167 -8.71 18.92 11.63
C GLU A 167 -9.11 18.81 10.16
N TYR A 168 -8.25 18.20 9.32
CA TYR A 168 -8.54 17.98 7.89
C TYR A 168 -9.08 16.57 7.58
N ARG A 169 -9.32 15.72 8.59
CA ARG A 169 -9.77 14.35 8.38
C ARG A 169 -11.03 14.26 7.50
N GLN A 170 -11.95 15.21 7.68
CA GLN A 170 -13.21 15.24 6.92
C GLN A 170 -12.99 15.42 5.41
N THR A 171 -11.89 16.00 4.98
CA THR A 171 -11.56 16.12 3.55
C THR A 171 -11.40 14.73 2.92
N LEU A 172 -10.62 13.85 3.55
CA LEU A 172 -10.39 12.49 3.04
C LEU A 172 -11.59 11.55 3.28
N SER A 173 -12.45 11.85 4.26
CA SER A 173 -13.70 11.12 4.49
C SER A 173 -14.92 11.82 3.87
N ASN A 174 -14.73 12.71 2.90
CA ASN A 174 -15.83 13.30 2.16
C ASN A 174 -16.66 12.20 1.49
N PRO A 175 -18.01 12.28 1.49
CA PRO A 175 -18.88 11.27 0.89
C PRO A 175 -18.54 10.89 -0.55
N ILE A 176 -17.94 11.79 -1.34
CA ILE A 176 -17.52 11.51 -2.72
C ILE A 176 -16.44 10.40 -2.80
N TYR A 177 -15.67 10.19 -1.73
CA TYR A 177 -14.63 9.15 -1.64
C TYR A 177 -15.08 7.90 -0.88
N LYS A 178 -16.38 7.80 -0.52
CA LYS A 178 -16.91 6.74 0.35
C LYS A 178 -16.58 5.34 -0.17
N GLU A 179 -16.74 5.12 -1.45
CA GLU A 179 -16.45 3.85 -2.10
C GLU A 179 -15.02 3.37 -1.80
N TRP A 180 -14.06 4.29 -1.74
CA TRP A 180 -12.64 3.96 -1.58
C TRP A 180 -12.25 3.73 -0.13
N PHE A 181 -12.66 4.61 0.78
CA PHE A 181 -12.26 4.43 2.18
C PHE A 181 -13.04 3.33 2.92
N GLU A 182 -14.16 2.86 2.39
CA GLU A 182 -14.85 1.68 2.91
C GLU A 182 -14.11 0.37 2.56
N VAL A 183 -13.48 0.29 1.40
CA VAL A 183 -12.72 -0.90 0.95
C VAL A 183 -11.24 -0.84 1.33
N ALA A 184 -10.67 0.34 1.43
CA ALA A 184 -9.29 0.60 1.85
C ALA A 184 -9.28 1.74 2.88
N PRO A 185 -9.47 1.44 4.17
CA PRO A 185 -9.50 2.47 5.20
C PRO A 185 -8.19 3.24 5.25
N PHE A 186 -8.27 4.51 5.67
CA PHE A 186 -7.09 5.33 5.91
C PHE A 186 -6.98 5.71 7.37
N PHE A 187 -5.75 5.88 7.82
CA PHE A 187 -5.39 6.27 9.18
C PHE A 187 -4.54 7.53 9.13
N ILE A 188 -4.66 8.38 10.14
CA ILE A 188 -3.95 9.65 10.22
C ILE A 188 -3.09 9.72 11.49
N LYS A 189 -2.39 10.83 11.67
CA LYS A 189 -1.37 11.05 12.71
C LYS A 189 -1.75 10.58 14.12
N ASN A 190 -3.00 10.78 14.56
CA ASN A 190 -3.43 10.46 15.92
C ASN A 190 -4.06 9.06 16.05
N GLU A 191 -4.08 8.28 14.98
CA GLU A 191 -4.82 7.01 14.92
C GLU A 191 -3.88 5.80 14.98
N VAL A 192 -2.71 5.95 15.63
CA VAL A 192 -1.69 4.88 15.75
C VAL A 192 -2.29 3.62 16.37
N ALA A 193 -3.02 3.75 17.50
CA ALA A 193 -3.64 2.60 18.16
C ALA A 193 -4.72 1.94 17.28
N ILE A 194 -5.55 2.76 16.61
CA ILE A 194 -6.60 2.25 15.71
C ILE A 194 -5.98 1.52 14.51
N PHE A 195 -4.87 2.04 13.99
CA PHE A 195 -4.17 1.39 12.88
C PHE A 195 -3.46 0.10 13.34
N SER A 196 -2.84 0.09 14.53
CA SER A 196 -2.27 -1.14 15.11
C SER A 196 -3.34 -2.21 15.30
N ASP A 197 -4.50 -1.87 15.85
CA ASP A 197 -5.63 -2.79 16.01
C ASP A 197 -6.16 -3.30 14.66
N PHE A 198 -6.20 -2.43 13.64
CA PHE A 198 -6.53 -2.85 12.28
C PHE A 198 -5.54 -3.87 11.74
N VAL A 199 -4.23 -3.66 11.91
CA VAL A 199 -3.20 -4.61 11.48
C VAL A 199 -3.36 -5.94 12.24
N LYS A 200 -3.53 -5.91 13.57
CA LYS A 200 -3.71 -7.10 14.41
C LYS A 200 -4.95 -7.92 14.06
N LYS A 201 -5.99 -7.29 13.52
CA LYS A 201 -7.17 -8.03 13.02
C LYS A 201 -6.82 -9.03 11.92
N TYR A 202 -5.79 -8.74 11.13
CA TYR A 202 -5.40 -9.54 9.98
C TYR A 202 -4.06 -10.26 10.16
N ILE A 203 -3.14 -9.72 10.95
CA ILE A 203 -1.78 -10.23 11.13
C ILE A 203 -1.47 -10.34 12.61
N THR A 204 -1.45 -11.56 13.11
CA THR A 204 -0.99 -11.90 14.48
C THR A 204 0.08 -12.98 14.47
N LYS A 205 0.10 -13.83 13.44
CA LYS A 205 1.00 -14.98 13.34
C LYS A 205 1.78 -14.94 12.03
N LYS A 206 2.95 -15.59 12.03
CA LYS A 206 3.64 -15.89 10.79
C LYS A 206 2.76 -16.78 9.89
N SER A 207 2.97 -16.70 8.59
CA SER A 207 2.29 -17.55 7.63
C SER A 207 2.61 -19.04 7.84
N SER A 208 1.61 -19.87 7.73
CA SER A 208 1.76 -21.33 7.69
C SER A 208 2.19 -21.86 6.31
N LYS A 209 2.02 -21.04 5.27
CA LYS A 209 2.36 -21.35 3.88
C LYS A 209 3.78 -20.95 3.46
N GLY A 210 4.62 -20.57 4.44
CA GLY A 210 5.97 -20.08 4.18
C GLY A 210 6.02 -18.60 3.90
N ASP A 211 6.91 -18.18 3.00
CA ASP A 211 7.10 -16.76 2.68
C ASP A 211 6.10 -16.29 1.61
N LEU A 212 5.02 -15.65 2.07
CA LEU A 212 3.99 -15.09 1.18
C LEU A 212 4.54 -14.01 0.24
N LEU A 213 5.58 -13.28 0.66
CA LEU A 213 6.22 -12.26 -0.17
C LEU A 213 6.97 -12.91 -1.34
N TYR A 214 7.59 -14.06 -1.11
CA TYR A 214 8.21 -14.84 -2.18
C TYR A 214 7.17 -15.30 -3.21
N LEU A 215 5.97 -15.70 -2.76
CA LEU A 215 4.88 -16.10 -3.66
C LEU A 215 4.40 -14.94 -4.54
N ILE A 216 4.36 -13.71 -4.01
CA ILE A 216 4.00 -12.53 -4.79
C ILE A 216 5.11 -12.17 -5.79
N ASP A 217 6.36 -12.23 -5.36
CA ASP A 217 7.49 -11.75 -6.17
C ASP A 217 7.89 -12.72 -7.27
N HIS A 218 7.77 -14.03 -7.02
CA HIS A 218 8.19 -15.10 -7.94
C HIS A 218 7.00 -15.90 -8.52
N GLY A 219 5.77 -15.57 -8.11
CA GLY A 219 4.58 -16.21 -8.61
C GLY A 219 4.37 -15.96 -10.10
N ARG A 220 3.65 -16.87 -10.75
CA ARG A 220 3.33 -16.69 -12.17
C ARG A 220 2.43 -15.47 -12.36
N LEU A 221 2.87 -14.54 -13.18
CA LEU A 221 2.08 -13.41 -13.63
C LEU A 221 1.24 -13.86 -14.84
N ARG A 222 -0.05 -14.01 -14.62
CA ARG A 222 -1.02 -14.28 -15.67
C ARG A 222 -2.31 -13.52 -15.40
N PRO A 223 -2.98 -12.99 -16.43
CA PRO A 223 -4.32 -12.51 -16.26
C PRO A 223 -5.19 -13.61 -15.64
N THR A 224 -5.80 -13.34 -14.51
CA THR A 224 -6.72 -14.28 -13.87
C THR A 224 -7.97 -14.47 -14.74
N LYS A 225 -8.71 -15.55 -14.50
CA LYS A 225 -10.00 -15.77 -15.18
C LYS A 225 -10.94 -14.59 -14.96
N ALA A 226 -10.98 -14.04 -13.73
CA ALA A 226 -11.79 -12.86 -13.42
C ALA A 226 -11.41 -11.65 -14.29
N LEU A 227 -10.11 -11.40 -14.51
CA LEU A 227 -9.67 -10.33 -15.42
C LEU A 227 -10.05 -10.62 -16.88
N GLN A 228 -9.96 -11.88 -17.32
CA GLN A 228 -10.40 -12.28 -18.68
C GLN A 228 -11.90 -12.07 -18.86
N ASP A 229 -12.70 -12.42 -17.84
CA ASP A 229 -14.15 -12.22 -17.84
C ASP A 229 -14.49 -10.72 -17.83
N SER A 230 -13.74 -9.89 -17.07
CA SER A 230 -13.88 -8.42 -17.08
C SER A 230 -13.52 -7.81 -18.43
N LEU A 231 -12.46 -8.31 -19.09
CA LEU A 231 -12.11 -7.90 -20.46
C LEU A 231 -13.22 -8.25 -21.46
N ALA A 232 -13.80 -9.46 -21.36
CA ALA A 232 -14.93 -9.86 -22.18
C ALA A 232 -16.16 -8.97 -21.93
N SER A 233 -16.43 -8.62 -20.66
CA SER A 233 -17.50 -7.72 -20.24
C SER A 233 -17.34 -6.30 -20.81
N MET A 234 -16.11 -5.78 -20.88
CA MET A 234 -15.81 -4.48 -21.49
C MET A 234 -16.10 -4.42 -22.99
N VAL A 235 -15.84 -5.50 -23.70
CA VAL A 235 -16.20 -5.58 -25.14
C VAL A 235 -17.70 -5.42 -25.33
N ILE A 236 -18.50 -5.71 -24.30
CA ILE A 236 -19.97 -5.56 -24.29
C ILE A 236 -20.39 -4.18 -23.70
N GLY A 237 -19.43 -3.33 -23.28
CA GLY A 237 -19.70 -1.94 -22.85
C GLY A 237 -19.73 -1.71 -21.34
N ASN A 238 -19.38 -2.70 -20.51
CA ASN A 238 -19.31 -2.52 -19.06
C ASN A 238 -17.95 -1.95 -18.63
N LYS A 239 -17.97 -0.93 -17.74
CA LYS A 239 -16.74 -0.33 -17.19
C LYS A 239 -16.31 -1.09 -15.94
N GLU A 240 -15.32 -1.99 -16.03
CA GLU A 240 -14.87 -2.81 -14.91
C GLU A 240 -13.36 -2.65 -14.59
N PHE A 241 -12.66 -1.67 -15.17
CA PHE A 241 -11.24 -1.48 -14.90
C PHE A 241 -10.97 -0.45 -13.82
N MET A 242 -10.05 -0.81 -12.90
CA MET A 242 -9.46 0.13 -11.97
C MET A 242 -8.32 0.89 -12.66
N LEU A 243 -8.43 2.19 -12.69
CA LEU A 243 -7.39 3.09 -13.19
C LEU A 243 -6.27 3.19 -12.15
N LEU A 244 -5.03 3.20 -12.58
CA LEU A 244 -3.89 3.40 -11.68
C LEU A 244 -3.45 4.87 -11.69
N ASP A 245 -3.27 5.43 -10.50
CA ASP A 245 -2.65 6.74 -10.25
C ASP A 245 -2.93 7.82 -11.32
N GLU A 246 -1.98 8.08 -12.22
CA GLU A 246 -2.10 9.12 -13.24
C GLU A 246 -3.25 8.85 -14.22
N GLN A 247 -3.63 7.60 -14.44
CA GLN A 247 -4.80 7.27 -15.28
C GLN A 247 -6.09 7.77 -14.61
N ALA A 248 -6.20 7.57 -13.29
CA ALA A 248 -7.34 8.08 -12.53
C ALA A 248 -7.36 9.61 -12.50
N VAL A 249 -6.20 10.25 -12.29
CA VAL A 249 -6.06 11.71 -12.34
C VAL A 249 -6.43 12.24 -13.72
N CYS A 250 -5.91 11.65 -14.80
CA CYS A 250 -6.24 12.05 -16.17
C CYS A 250 -7.74 11.88 -16.45
N PHE A 251 -8.33 10.79 -16.02
CA PHE A 251 -9.76 10.53 -16.22
C PHE A 251 -10.61 11.61 -15.56
N ASP A 252 -10.36 11.89 -14.27
CA ASP A 252 -11.08 12.93 -13.52
C ASP A 252 -10.89 14.35 -14.11
N MET A 253 -9.72 14.62 -14.73
CA MET A 253 -9.46 15.94 -15.35
C MET A 253 -10.05 16.10 -16.75
N CYS A 254 -10.50 15.02 -17.40
CA CYS A 254 -11.00 15.05 -18.77
C CYS A 254 -12.54 15.01 -18.85
N ILE A 255 -13.23 14.81 -17.75
CA ILE A 255 -14.69 14.84 -17.63
C ILE A 255 -15.13 16.25 -17.24
#